data_fe9c808c8be174c7a8fa44c43c1c7688
#
_entry.id   fe9c808c8be174c7a8fa44c43c1c7688
#
_cell.length_a   1.000
_cell.length_b   1.000
_cell.length_c   1.000
_cell.angle_alpha   90.00
_cell.angle_beta   90.00
_cell.angle_gamma   90.00
#
_symmetry.space_group_name_H-M   'P 1'
#
loop_
_entity.id
_entity.type
_entity.pdbx_description
1 polymer ?
#
loop_
_entity_poly.entity_id
_entity_poly.type
_entity_poly.pdbx_seq_one_letter_code
_entity_poly.pdbx_strand_id
1 'polypeptide(L)'
;MKKINHDNVLGLFKNVQMQVAQKTEPRGVYEYTLSDTVCSATQQMSVFQQSPGKHLIIPIFIMHSGCPHRCIFCNQKITAGNYAAQITKDFFDTEVKSYLNRNEKKYSNVEIAFYGGSFTGIDKAYQEMLLSWAGSYVEDGQVSSIRVSTRPDYITQDCLSLLKKYNVSTVEIGAQSFNDEVLRFAQRGHDSATTAMAMKTLKEHGFHTGLHLMAGLPQDTPDGFSNSLDKTIELQPDTVRLHPAIVLSGTALAEEFRLGKYKPLELAEAIDLCRMAWEKLTAAGIRVIRIGLQVTQALEKEGAVLAGPFHPAFGSLVLSSIFYNHTIKLLASIPQDTKEIRFNLSSQDMSNFRGMANMNIAAIKKLYPRANLIVESIAGLERGDIYATADSGKSFNLTIPGII
;
A
#
# COMPACT_ATOMS: atom_id res chain seq x y z
N MET A 1 -0.62 0.57 28.41
CA MET A 1 -1.47 -0.21 27.50
C MET A 1 -2.94 0.10 27.74
N LYS A 2 -3.52 1.06 27.03
CA LYS A 2 -4.98 1.24 27.03
C LYS A 2 -5.60 0.07 26.28
N LYS A 3 -6.52 -0.64 26.94
CA LYS A 3 -7.32 -1.71 26.32
C LYS A 3 -8.01 -1.10 25.09
N ILE A 4 -7.72 -1.64 23.92
CA ILE A 4 -8.42 -1.32 22.67
C ILE A 4 -9.89 -1.69 22.91
N ASN A 5 -10.75 -0.70 22.85
CA ASN A 5 -12.18 -0.91 23.11
C ASN A 5 -12.79 -1.67 21.93
N HIS A 6 -13.20 -2.91 22.17
CA HIS A 6 -13.81 -3.82 21.18
C HIS A 6 -15.05 -3.22 20.49
N ASP A 7 -15.72 -2.27 21.15
CA ASP A 7 -16.94 -1.66 20.63
C ASP A 7 -16.70 -0.71 19.45
N ASN A 8 -15.52 -0.07 19.38
CA ASN A 8 -15.15 0.80 18.25
C ASN A 8 -14.89 0.02 16.94
N VAL A 9 -14.49 -1.22 17.03
CA VAL A 9 -14.20 -2.07 15.86
C VAL A 9 -15.48 -2.72 15.32
N LEU A 10 -16.47 -2.97 16.15
CA LEU A 10 -17.79 -3.45 15.72
C LEU A 10 -18.59 -2.38 14.96
N GLY A 11 -18.28 -1.09 15.17
CA GLY A 11 -18.84 0.03 14.39
C GLY A 11 -18.40 0.04 12.92
N LEU A 12 -17.25 -0.56 12.59
CA LEU A 12 -16.66 -0.61 11.25
C LEU A 12 -17.57 -1.25 10.19
N PHE A 13 -18.50 -2.12 10.59
CA PHE A 13 -19.32 -2.88 9.67
C PHE A 13 -20.80 -2.41 9.60
N LYS A 14 -21.20 -1.40 10.37
CA LYS A 14 -22.56 -0.87 10.33
C LYS A 14 -22.93 -0.20 9.01
N ASN A 15 -21.97 0.46 8.36
CA ASN A 15 -22.20 1.18 7.10
C ASN A 15 -22.34 0.24 5.89
N VAL A 16 -21.76 -0.96 5.93
CA VAL A 16 -21.87 -1.94 4.83
C VAL A 16 -23.28 -2.54 4.76
N GLN A 17 -24.00 -2.66 5.89
CA GLN A 17 -25.37 -3.17 5.91
C GLN A 17 -26.40 -2.22 5.27
N MET A 18 -26.15 -0.90 5.27
CA MET A 18 -27.10 0.05 4.65
C MET A 18 -27.04 0.08 3.12
N GLN A 19 -25.92 -0.27 2.50
CA GLN A 19 -25.81 -0.24 1.02
C GLN A 19 -26.42 -1.48 0.34
N VAL A 20 -26.53 -2.59 1.04
CA VAL A 20 -27.12 -3.83 0.48
C VAL A 20 -28.65 -3.80 0.50
N ALA A 21 -29.27 -3.00 1.37
CA ALA A 21 -30.73 -2.97 1.53
C ALA A 21 -31.48 -2.05 0.56
N GLN A 22 -30.83 -1.27 -0.30
CA GLN A 22 -31.49 -0.24 -1.15
C GLN A 22 -31.41 -0.46 -2.66
N LYS A 23 -30.99 -1.63 -3.17
CA LYS A 23 -31.08 -1.92 -4.62
C LYS A 23 -31.60 -3.32 -4.89
N THR A 24 -32.93 -3.47 -4.83
CA THR A 24 -33.63 -4.53 -5.50
C THR A 24 -34.59 -3.91 -6.53
N GLU A 25 -34.17 -3.85 -7.78
CA GLU A 25 -35.06 -3.94 -8.94
C GLU A 25 -34.37 -4.72 -10.06
N PRO A 26 -35.12 -5.58 -10.77
CA PRO A 26 -34.52 -6.57 -11.66
C PRO A 26 -34.55 -6.08 -13.10
N ARG A 27 -33.47 -6.32 -13.86
CA ARG A 27 -33.52 -6.74 -15.29
C ARG A 27 -32.18 -6.49 -16.01
N GLY A 28 -31.76 -7.52 -16.74
CA GLY A 28 -30.81 -7.39 -17.83
C GLY A 28 -29.70 -8.43 -17.79
N VAL A 29 -29.96 -9.60 -18.35
CA VAL A 29 -28.94 -10.55 -18.78
C VAL A 29 -28.21 -9.94 -19.97
N TYR A 30 -26.91 -9.72 -19.86
CA TYR A 30 -26.05 -9.41 -20.99
C TYR A 30 -25.10 -10.59 -21.22
N GLU A 31 -25.40 -11.35 -22.28
CA GLU A 31 -24.44 -12.28 -22.90
C GLU A 31 -23.39 -11.47 -23.66
N TYR A 32 -22.12 -11.67 -23.35
CA TYR A 32 -21.02 -11.18 -24.17
C TYR A 32 -20.45 -12.32 -25.00
N THR A 33 -20.70 -12.26 -26.30
CA THR A 33 -20.01 -13.07 -27.31
C THR A 33 -18.61 -12.50 -27.53
N LEU A 34 -17.60 -13.33 -27.35
CA LEU A 34 -16.22 -13.07 -27.76
C LEU A 34 -16.12 -13.12 -29.30
N SER A 35 -15.74 -12.02 -29.92
CA SER A 35 -15.33 -12.02 -31.32
C SER A 35 -13.82 -12.03 -31.38
N ASP A 36 -13.28 -13.10 -31.98
CA ASP A 36 -11.87 -13.24 -32.34
C ASP A 36 -11.50 -12.17 -33.37
N THR A 37 -10.52 -11.34 -33.04
CA THR A 37 -9.74 -10.64 -34.05
C THR A 37 -8.27 -10.70 -33.66
N VAL A 38 -7.58 -11.59 -34.33
CA VAL A 38 -6.12 -11.71 -34.31
C VAL A 38 -5.53 -10.51 -35.03
N CYS A 39 -4.74 -9.72 -34.36
CA CYS A 39 -3.83 -8.78 -34.99
C CYS A 39 -2.41 -9.00 -34.47
N SER A 40 -1.56 -9.51 -35.34
CA SER A 40 -0.14 -9.77 -35.11
C SER A 40 0.63 -8.45 -35.12
N ALA A 41 1.24 -8.11 -33.98
CA ALA A 41 2.36 -7.17 -33.95
C ALA A 41 3.41 -7.67 -32.96
N THR A 42 4.39 -8.37 -33.51
CA THR A 42 5.63 -8.74 -32.84
C THR A 42 6.45 -7.48 -32.58
N GLN A 43 6.35 -6.92 -31.39
CA GLN A 43 7.39 -6.06 -30.82
C GLN A 43 7.86 -6.72 -29.51
N GLN A 44 9.15 -7.03 -29.49
CA GLN A 44 9.83 -7.60 -28.33
C GLN A 44 9.77 -6.58 -27.18
N MET A 45 8.73 -6.70 -26.36
CA MET A 45 8.76 -6.19 -24.98
C MET A 45 9.46 -7.27 -24.16
N SER A 46 10.64 -6.95 -23.65
CA SER A 46 11.27 -7.72 -22.60
C SER A 46 10.38 -7.65 -21.36
N VAL A 47 9.43 -8.58 -21.29
CA VAL A 47 8.62 -8.81 -20.09
C VAL A 47 9.58 -9.39 -19.06
N PHE A 48 10.00 -8.58 -18.09
CA PHE A 48 10.49 -9.09 -16.82
C PHE A 48 9.32 -9.80 -16.14
N GLN A 49 9.10 -11.06 -16.52
CA GLN A 49 8.32 -12.00 -15.71
C GLN A 49 9.12 -12.20 -14.41
N GLN A 50 8.80 -11.43 -13.39
CA GLN A 50 9.26 -11.75 -12.04
C GLN A 50 8.63 -13.08 -11.66
N SER A 51 9.47 -14.11 -11.56
CA SER A 51 9.12 -15.38 -10.95
C SER A 51 8.42 -15.15 -9.60
N PRO A 52 7.50 -16.02 -9.17
CA PRO A 52 6.80 -15.90 -7.89
C PRO A 52 7.73 -16.23 -6.72
N GLY A 53 8.74 -15.40 -6.51
CA GLY A 53 9.68 -15.52 -5.41
C GLY A 53 9.44 -14.42 -4.38
N LYS A 54 9.71 -14.71 -3.11
CA LYS A 54 9.59 -13.72 -2.04
C LYS A 54 10.57 -12.57 -2.27
N HIS A 55 10.07 -11.33 -2.16
CA HIS A 55 10.84 -10.10 -2.32
C HIS A 55 11.23 -9.54 -0.93
N LEU A 56 12.50 -9.20 -0.74
CA LEU A 56 13.01 -8.54 0.46
C LEU A 56 13.43 -7.11 0.12
N ILE A 57 12.93 -6.14 0.87
CA ILE A 57 13.41 -4.76 0.84
C ILE A 57 14.21 -4.51 2.11
N ILE A 58 15.47 -4.10 1.94
CA ILE A 58 16.38 -3.66 3.02
C ILE A 58 16.29 -2.14 3.12
N PRO A 59 15.57 -1.58 4.10
CA PRO A 59 15.39 -0.13 4.20
C PRO A 59 16.60 0.54 4.84
N ILE A 60 17.16 1.52 4.16
CA ILE A 60 18.18 2.43 4.69
C ILE A 60 17.57 3.81 4.80
N PHE A 61 17.43 4.31 6.03
CA PHE A 61 16.79 5.60 6.27
C PHE A 61 17.82 6.74 6.29
N ILE A 62 17.62 7.72 5.39
CA ILE A 62 18.39 8.97 5.31
C ILE A 62 17.52 10.13 5.81
N MET A 63 17.77 10.57 7.05
CA MET A 63 16.87 11.51 7.72
C MET A 63 17.04 12.95 7.26
N HIS A 64 15.91 13.65 7.10
CA HIS A 64 15.81 15.09 6.81
C HIS A 64 16.74 15.63 5.71
N SER A 65 17.44 14.75 5.02
CA SER A 65 18.35 15.10 3.95
C SER A 65 17.57 15.32 2.65
N GLY A 66 17.89 16.38 1.92
CA GLY A 66 17.33 16.65 0.60
C GLY A 66 15.89 17.17 0.57
N CYS A 67 15.23 17.41 1.69
CA CYS A 67 13.89 18.01 1.72
C CYS A 67 13.97 19.52 2.01
N PRO A 68 13.74 20.40 1.01
CA PRO A 68 13.79 21.85 1.20
C PRO A 68 12.54 22.38 1.91
N HIS A 69 11.44 21.64 1.85
CA HIS A 69 10.16 21.99 2.44
C HIS A 69 9.84 21.10 3.65
N ARG A 70 9.20 21.69 4.65
CA ARG A 70 8.66 20.94 5.79
C ARG A 70 7.17 20.71 5.55
N CYS A 71 6.83 19.57 4.97
CA CYS A 71 5.43 19.17 4.83
C CYS A 71 4.74 19.16 6.18
N ILE A 72 3.53 19.73 6.27
CA ILE A 72 2.83 19.95 7.54
C ILE A 72 2.59 18.68 8.37
N PHE A 73 2.54 17.50 7.72
CA PHE A 73 2.30 16.20 8.34
C PHE A 73 3.57 15.43 8.71
N CYS A 74 4.76 15.94 8.31
CA CYS A 74 5.98 15.13 8.35
C CYS A 74 6.80 15.35 9.62
N ASN A 75 7.07 14.25 10.33
CA ASN A 75 8.07 14.20 11.40
C ASN A 75 8.93 12.94 11.23
N GLN A 76 10.05 13.08 10.51
CA GLN A 76 10.91 11.93 10.17
C GLN A 76 11.57 11.30 11.42
N LYS A 77 11.78 12.05 12.50
CA LYS A 77 12.29 11.48 13.77
C LYS A 77 11.35 10.41 14.34
N ILE A 78 10.05 10.60 14.13
CA ILE A 78 9.02 9.65 14.57
C ILE A 78 8.85 8.53 13.55
N THR A 79 8.80 8.85 12.26
CA THR A 79 8.46 7.86 11.22
C THR A 79 9.64 7.00 10.77
N ALA A 80 10.86 7.52 10.81
CA ALA A 80 12.06 6.81 10.40
C ALA A 80 12.94 6.35 11.58
N GLY A 81 12.77 6.91 12.78
CA GLY A 81 13.60 6.64 13.95
C GLY A 81 14.76 7.63 14.10
N ASN A 82 15.59 7.43 15.12
CA ASN A 82 16.73 8.30 15.42
C ASN A 82 17.99 7.82 14.68
N TYR A 83 18.08 8.14 13.41
CA TYR A 83 19.33 7.93 12.65
C TYR A 83 20.19 9.20 12.67
N ALA A 84 21.50 9.04 12.50
CA ALA A 84 22.43 10.16 12.36
C ALA A 84 22.09 10.96 11.07
N ALA A 85 22.47 12.25 11.06
CA ALA A 85 22.27 13.09 9.87
C ALA A 85 22.99 12.55 8.62
N GLN A 86 24.13 11.88 8.84
CA GLN A 86 24.83 11.09 7.84
C GLN A 86 25.11 9.72 8.40
N ILE A 87 24.84 8.69 7.62
CA ILE A 87 25.16 7.29 7.97
C ILE A 87 26.61 6.99 7.61
N THR A 88 27.25 6.15 8.43
CA THR A 88 28.61 5.64 8.16
C THR A 88 28.56 4.35 7.36
N LYS A 89 29.69 3.98 6.72
CA LYS A 89 29.80 2.70 6.00
C LYS A 89 29.55 1.51 6.93
N ASP A 90 30.08 1.55 8.16
CA ASP A 90 29.92 0.48 9.15
C ASP A 90 28.44 0.31 9.55
N PHE A 91 27.72 1.42 9.73
CA PHE A 91 26.29 1.37 10.00
C PHE A 91 25.55 0.76 8.82
N PHE A 92 25.82 1.25 7.58
CA PHE A 92 25.20 0.74 6.36
C PHE A 92 25.42 -0.77 6.21
N ASP A 93 26.67 -1.23 6.35
CA ASP A 93 27.00 -2.65 6.23
C ASP A 93 26.32 -3.50 7.31
N THR A 94 26.28 -2.99 8.54
CA THR A 94 25.63 -3.68 9.66
C THR A 94 24.13 -3.87 9.38
N GLU A 95 23.45 -2.81 8.92
CA GLU A 95 22.04 -2.90 8.56
C GLU A 95 21.80 -3.89 7.42
N VAL A 96 22.53 -3.76 6.29
CA VAL A 96 22.36 -4.66 5.14
C VAL A 96 22.59 -6.12 5.56
N LYS A 97 23.71 -6.41 6.24
CA LYS A 97 24.05 -7.76 6.70
C LYS A 97 23.03 -8.32 7.69
N SER A 98 22.46 -7.46 8.55
CA SER A 98 21.41 -7.90 9.49
C SER A 98 20.19 -8.47 8.80
N TYR A 99 19.81 -7.91 7.66
CA TYR A 99 18.68 -8.40 6.83
C TYR A 99 19.07 -9.65 6.04
N LEU A 100 20.26 -9.66 5.43
CA LEU A 100 20.76 -10.80 4.64
C LEU A 100 20.90 -12.04 5.52
N ASN A 101 21.55 -11.95 6.68
CA ASN A 101 21.78 -13.08 7.58
C ASN A 101 20.51 -13.70 8.17
N ARG A 102 19.46 -12.90 8.38
CA ARG A 102 18.16 -13.40 8.86
C ARG A 102 17.42 -14.22 7.79
N ASN A 103 17.82 -14.10 6.52
CA ASN A 103 16.98 -14.49 5.40
C ASN A 103 17.70 -15.33 4.33
N GLU A 104 18.84 -15.91 4.63
CA GLU A 104 19.81 -16.53 3.72
C GLU A 104 19.29 -17.53 2.65
N LYS A 105 18.03 -17.83 2.55
CA LYS A 105 17.51 -18.75 1.50
C LYS A 105 16.06 -18.53 1.09
N LYS A 106 15.46 -17.40 1.46
CA LYS A 106 14.00 -17.25 1.31
C LYS A 106 13.54 -16.28 0.20
N TYR A 107 14.45 -15.48 -0.34
CA TYR A 107 14.08 -14.40 -1.26
C TYR A 107 14.77 -14.55 -2.60
N SER A 108 13.99 -14.48 -3.66
CA SER A 108 14.50 -14.49 -5.04
C SER A 108 14.90 -13.10 -5.54
N ASN A 109 14.42 -12.05 -4.86
CA ASN A 109 14.74 -10.68 -5.18
C ASN A 109 14.99 -9.89 -3.88
N VAL A 110 16.15 -9.25 -3.78
CA VAL A 110 16.55 -8.44 -2.63
C VAL A 110 16.88 -7.04 -3.13
N GLU A 111 16.24 -6.01 -2.56
CA GLU A 111 16.52 -4.62 -2.90
C GLU A 111 17.04 -3.84 -1.68
N ILE A 112 18.10 -3.04 -1.87
CA ILE A 112 18.45 -1.96 -0.93
C ILE A 112 17.61 -0.74 -1.29
N ALA A 113 16.88 -0.19 -0.32
CA ALA A 113 15.97 0.92 -0.53
C ALA A 113 16.32 2.13 0.35
N PHE A 114 16.63 3.26 -0.26
CA PHE A 114 16.86 4.52 0.46
C PHE A 114 15.55 5.25 0.70
N TYR A 115 15.20 5.43 1.98
CA TYR A 115 13.95 6.03 2.45
C TYR A 115 14.19 7.18 3.45
N GLY A 116 13.14 7.87 3.83
CA GLY A 116 13.09 8.88 4.88
C GLY A 116 13.17 10.31 4.37
N GLY A 117 14.20 10.68 3.61
CA GLY A 117 14.33 11.99 2.97
C GLY A 117 13.94 11.97 1.49
N SER A 118 14.39 13.02 0.76
CA SER A 118 14.35 13.07 -0.70
C SER A 118 15.74 12.70 -1.22
N PHE A 119 15.91 11.46 -1.66
CA PHE A 119 17.25 10.95 -2.02
C PHE A 119 17.95 11.83 -3.06
N THR A 120 17.25 12.21 -4.14
CA THR A 120 17.83 13.02 -5.21
C THR A 120 17.99 14.49 -4.86
N GLY A 121 17.54 14.91 -3.68
CA GLY A 121 17.72 16.26 -3.14
C GLY A 121 18.86 16.40 -2.14
N ILE A 122 19.55 15.32 -1.76
CA ILE A 122 20.73 15.38 -0.89
C ILE A 122 21.96 15.79 -1.70
N ASP A 123 23.03 16.15 -1.00
CA ASP A 123 24.31 16.50 -1.65
C ASP A 123 24.78 15.40 -2.61
N LYS A 124 25.28 15.78 -3.78
CA LYS A 124 25.62 14.85 -4.86
C LYS A 124 26.73 13.88 -4.46
N ALA A 125 27.75 14.35 -3.73
CA ALA A 125 28.85 13.49 -3.29
C ALA A 125 28.33 12.44 -2.29
N TYR A 126 27.37 12.84 -1.43
CA TYR A 126 26.72 11.92 -0.50
C TYR A 126 25.82 10.90 -1.22
N GLN A 127 25.08 11.32 -2.28
CA GLN A 127 24.33 10.38 -3.13
C GLN A 127 25.28 9.34 -3.76
N GLU A 128 26.37 9.80 -4.39
CA GLU A 128 27.34 8.93 -5.03
C GLU A 128 27.96 7.94 -4.05
N MET A 129 28.30 8.40 -2.85
CA MET A 129 28.84 7.56 -1.79
C MET A 129 27.87 6.45 -1.38
N LEU A 130 26.62 6.80 -1.10
CA LEU A 130 25.57 5.84 -0.71
C LEU A 130 25.29 4.83 -1.82
N LEU A 131 25.19 5.29 -3.06
CA LEU A 131 24.96 4.44 -4.23
C LEU A 131 26.14 3.52 -4.50
N SER A 132 27.38 3.99 -4.30
CA SER A 132 28.58 3.17 -4.40
C SER A 132 28.58 2.03 -3.37
N TRP A 133 28.19 2.30 -2.13
CA TRP A 133 28.08 1.25 -1.10
C TRP A 133 27.00 0.21 -1.45
N ALA A 134 25.84 0.66 -1.94
CA ALA A 134 24.79 -0.25 -2.34
C ALA A 134 25.17 -1.03 -3.61
N GLY A 135 25.84 -0.36 -4.55
CA GLY A 135 26.33 -0.95 -5.80
C GLY A 135 27.30 -2.13 -5.57
N SER A 136 28.19 -2.04 -4.57
CA SER A 136 29.08 -3.16 -4.24
C SER A 136 28.32 -4.44 -3.87
N TYR A 137 27.20 -4.34 -3.15
CA TYR A 137 26.36 -5.50 -2.84
C TYR A 137 25.62 -6.06 -4.06
N VAL A 138 25.33 -5.21 -5.05
CA VAL A 138 24.74 -5.65 -6.33
C VAL A 138 25.81 -6.36 -7.17
N GLU A 139 27.03 -5.81 -7.25
CA GLU A 139 28.15 -6.40 -7.97
C GLU A 139 28.56 -7.76 -7.39
N ASP A 140 28.52 -7.90 -6.07
CA ASP A 140 28.77 -9.16 -5.35
C ASP A 140 27.61 -10.18 -5.47
N GLY A 141 26.50 -9.82 -6.13
CA GLY A 141 25.33 -10.67 -6.31
C GLY A 141 24.50 -10.95 -5.04
N GLN A 142 24.78 -10.22 -3.94
CA GLN A 142 24.05 -10.37 -2.67
C GLN A 142 22.71 -9.63 -2.68
N VAL A 143 22.59 -8.60 -3.51
CA VAL A 143 21.42 -7.76 -3.70
C VAL A 143 21.11 -7.65 -5.19
N SER A 144 19.84 -7.71 -5.55
CA SER A 144 19.40 -7.70 -6.96
C SER A 144 19.34 -6.30 -7.55
N SER A 145 19.01 -5.28 -6.74
CA SER A 145 18.76 -3.92 -7.24
C SER A 145 18.75 -2.87 -6.14
N ILE A 146 18.76 -1.61 -6.56
CA ILE A 146 18.68 -0.43 -5.70
C ILE A 146 17.37 0.31 -5.99
N ARG A 147 16.72 0.77 -4.92
CA ARG A 147 15.50 1.59 -4.94
C ARG A 147 15.75 2.91 -4.22
N VAL A 148 15.21 3.99 -4.74
CA VAL A 148 15.25 5.31 -4.07
C VAL A 148 13.87 5.91 -3.95
N SER A 149 13.61 6.63 -2.86
CA SER A 149 12.40 7.42 -2.68
C SER A 149 12.73 8.90 -2.72
N THR A 150 11.97 9.66 -3.49
CA THR A 150 12.24 11.08 -3.69
C THR A 150 10.98 11.89 -4.00
N ARG A 151 11.16 13.20 -4.11
CA ARG A 151 10.15 14.18 -4.53
C ARG A 151 10.14 14.29 -6.06
N PRO A 152 8.99 14.66 -6.66
CA PRO A 152 8.89 14.78 -8.11
C PRO A 152 9.72 15.94 -8.68
N ASP A 153 9.87 17.03 -7.93
CA ASP A 153 10.60 18.25 -8.34
C ASP A 153 12.13 18.10 -8.33
N TYR A 154 12.66 16.92 -7.95
CA TYR A 154 14.09 16.60 -8.00
C TYR A 154 14.45 15.54 -9.05
N ILE A 155 13.58 15.32 -10.03
CA ILE A 155 13.87 14.46 -11.18
C ILE A 155 14.47 15.33 -12.30
N THR A 156 15.78 15.49 -12.26
CA THR A 156 16.57 16.24 -13.26
C THR A 156 17.40 15.30 -14.12
N GLN A 157 17.88 15.78 -15.27
CA GLN A 157 18.72 14.97 -16.17
C GLN A 157 20.01 14.47 -15.47
N ASP A 158 20.64 15.33 -14.65
CA ASP A 158 21.83 14.93 -13.87
C ASP A 158 21.52 13.85 -12.85
N CYS A 159 20.36 13.96 -12.18
CA CYS A 159 19.86 12.93 -11.28
C CYS A 159 19.67 11.60 -12.00
N LEU A 160 18.97 11.60 -13.14
CA LEU A 160 18.71 10.39 -13.94
C LEU A 160 20.02 9.73 -14.39
N SER A 161 20.99 10.53 -14.83
CA SER A 161 22.32 10.04 -15.23
C SER A 161 23.04 9.36 -14.06
N LEU A 162 22.98 9.98 -12.86
CA LEU A 162 23.57 9.42 -11.67
C LEU A 162 22.90 8.09 -11.25
N LEU A 163 21.57 8.06 -11.21
CA LEU A 163 20.82 6.84 -10.85
C LEU A 163 21.12 5.70 -11.83
N LYS A 164 21.21 5.97 -13.12
CA LYS A 164 21.59 5.00 -14.15
C LYS A 164 23.01 4.49 -13.98
N LYS A 165 23.97 5.38 -13.70
CA LYS A 165 25.39 5.02 -13.44
C LYS A 165 25.53 3.94 -12.38
N TYR A 166 24.68 3.99 -11.33
CA TYR A 166 24.70 3.06 -10.21
C TYR A 166 23.63 1.96 -10.27
N ASN A 167 23.04 1.73 -11.46
CA ASN A 167 22.05 0.66 -11.67
C ASN A 167 20.85 0.72 -10.70
N VAL A 168 20.40 1.93 -10.33
CA VAL A 168 19.13 2.09 -9.63
C VAL A 168 18.01 1.61 -10.55
N SER A 169 17.23 0.65 -10.09
CA SER A 169 16.13 0.07 -10.85
C SER A 169 14.79 0.76 -10.61
N THR A 170 14.54 1.16 -9.36
CA THR A 170 13.23 1.65 -8.95
C THR A 170 13.31 3.05 -8.34
N VAL A 171 12.44 3.95 -8.79
CA VAL A 171 12.27 5.29 -8.21
C VAL A 171 10.84 5.47 -7.73
N GLU A 172 10.68 5.70 -6.42
CA GLU A 172 9.39 5.98 -5.77
C GLU A 172 9.19 7.48 -5.61
N ILE A 173 8.11 8.02 -6.17
CA ILE A 173 7.75 9.44 -6.11
C ILE A 173 6.74 9.70 -5.00
N GLY A 174 7.10 10.59 -4.09
CA GLY A 174 6.20 11.09 -3.06
C GLY A 174 5.20 12.10 -3.58
N ALA A 175 4.20 11.68 -4.34
CA ALA A 175 3.13 12.55 -4.84
C ALA A 175 2.23 13.07 -3.71
N GLN A 176 1.75 12.19 -2.88
CA GLN A 176 0.81 12.35 -1.76
C GLN A 176 -0.63 12.62 -2.22
N SER A 177 -0.86 13.53 -3.17
CA SER A 177 -2.14 13.87 -3.78
C SER A 177 -1.92 14.37 -5.22
N PHE A 178 -2.98 14.40 -6.02
CA PHE A 178 -3.04 15.10 -7.31
C PHE A 178 -4.00 16.30 -7.26
N ASN A 179 -4.45 16.70 -6.07
CA ASN A 179 -5.17 17.94 -5.85
C ASN A 179 -4.18 19.04 -5.43
N ASP A 180 -4.03 20.07 -6.28
CA ASP A 180 -3.05 21.15 -6.05
C ASP A 180 -3.39 22.02 -4.83
N GLU A 181 -4.66 22.13 -4.43
CA GLU A 181 -5.05 22.79 -3.19
C GLU A 181 -4.55 22.02 -1.97
N VAL A 182 -4.74 20.71 -1.97
CA VAL A 182 -4.22 19.80 -0.94
C VAL A 182 -2.70 19.88 -0.87
N LEU A 183 -2.02 19.82 -2.01
CA LEU A 183 -0.55 19.90 -2.08
C LEU A 183 -0.02 21.23 -1.55
N ARG A 184 -0.69 22.34 -1.87
CA ARG A 184 -0.33 23.69 -1.41
C ARG A 184 -0.51 23.80 0.11
N PHE A 185 -1.67 23.37 0.62
CA PHE A 185 -1.93 23.38 2.06
C PHE A 185 -0.95 22.48 2.81
N ALA A 186 -0.65 21.32 2.28
CA ALA A 186 0.32 20.36 2.83
C ALA A 186 1.78 20.84 2.71
N GLN A 187 2.04 22.01 2.14
CA GLN A 187 3.38 22.60 1.93
C GLN A 187 4.33 21.67 1.19
N ARG A 188 3.80 21.00 0.13
CA ARG A 188 4.59 20.06 -0.65
C ARG A 188 5.63 20.74 -1.52
N GLY A 189 5.41 22.00 -1.94
CA GLY A 189 6.32 22.77 -2.78
C GLY A 189 6.39 22.29 -4.24
N HIS A 190 5.52 21.39 -4.65
CA HIS A 190 5.29 20.95 -6.03
C HIS A 190 3.80 20.78 -6.28
N ASP A 191 3.42 20.73 -7.54
CA ASP A 191 2.05 20.50 -8.00
C ASP A 191 1.86 19.12 -8.64
N SER A 192 0.64 18.83 -9.06
CA SER A 192 0.26 17.60 -9.72
C SER A 192 0.93 17.44 -11.10
N ALA A 193 1.10 18.54 -11.84
CA ALA A 193 1.76 18.55 -13.14
C ALA A 193 3.25 18.16 -13.02
N THR A 194 3.94 18.65 -12.00
CA THR A 194 5.32 18.25 -11.68
C THR A 194 5.41 16.74 -11.42
N THR A 195 4.45 16.17 -10.68
CA THR A 195 4.39 14.72 -10.44
C THR A 195 4.19 13.94 -11.74
N ALA A 196 3.26 14.38 -12.59
CA ALA A 196 2.99 13.73 -13.88
C ALA A 196 4.21 13.77 -14.80
N MET A 197 4.91 14.91 -14.87
CA MET A 197 6.14 15.07 -15.66
C MET A 197 7.25 14.15 -15.14
N ALA A 198 7.48 14.09 -13.82
CA ALA A 198 8.47 13.22 -13.22
C ALA A 198 8.22 11.75 -13.55
N MET A 199 6.96 11.30 -13.44
CA MET A 199 6.56 9.93 -13.76
C MET A 199 6.82 9.59 -15.23
N LYS A 200 6.44 10.49 -16.15
CA LYS A 200 6.69 10.32 -17.58
C LYS A 200 8.20 10.20 -17.85
N THR A 201 8.98 11.13 -17.32
CA THR A 201 10.45 11.16 -17.51
C THR A 201 11.12 9.90 -16.99
N LEU A 202 10.73 9.40 -15.79
CA LEU A 202 11.27 8.17 -15.23
C LEU A 202 10.98 6.96 -16.13
N LYS A 203 9.77 6.85 -16.66
CA LYS A 203 9.37 5.77 -17.56
C LYS A 203 10.13 5.81 -18.89
N GLU A 204 10.25 6.99 -19.48
CA GLU A 204 11.04 7.20 -20.72
C GLU A 204 12.51 6.78 -20.55
N HIS A 205 13.04 6.90 -19.33
CA HIS A 205 14.37 6.42 -18.97
C HIS A 205 14.41 4.96 -18.50
N GLY A 206 13.29 4.23 -18.56
CA GLY A 206 13.23 2.81 -18.25
C GLY A 206 13.42 2.47 -16.76
N PHE A 207 13.02 3.36 -15.84
CA PHE A 207 12.95 3.05 -14.42
C PHE A 207 11.63 2.36 -14.09
N HIS A 208 11.66 1.42 -13.17
CA HIS A 208 10.46 1.02 -12.43
C HIS A 208 9.99 2.17 -11.56
N THR A 209 8.71 2.45 -11.61
CA THR A 209 8.12 3.62 -10.96
C THR A 209 7.21 3.25 -9.82
N GLY A 210 7.34 3.97 -8.70
CA GLY A 210 6.42 3.89 -7.59
C GLY A 210 5.76 5.23 -7.30
N LEU A 211 4.50 5.22 -6.87
CA LEU A 211 3.82 6.39 -6.34
C LEU A 211 3.42 6.20 -4.89
N HIS A 212 3.55 7.26 -4.11
CA HIS A 212 3.12 7.30 -2.72
C HIS A 212 1.95 8.27 -2.59
N LEU A 213 0.79 7.79 -2.15
CA LEU A 213 -0.43 8.55 -1.94
C LEU A 213 -0.85 8.55 -0.48
N MET A 214 -1.47 9.65 -0.05
CA MET A 214 -2.00 9.81 1.30
C MET A 214 -3.50 10.09 1.27
N ALA A 215 -4.28 9.28 1.99
CA ALA A 215 -5.72 9.51 2.18
C ALA A 215 -5.95 10.41 3.38
N GLY A 216 -6.90 11.35 3.26
CA GLY A 216 -7.34 12.20 4.38
C GLY A 216 -6.38 13.33 4.74
N LEU A 217 -5.61 13.85 3.79
CA LEU A 217 -4.86 15.10 3.97
C LEU A 217 -5.82 16.28 4.21
N PRO A 218 -5.38 17.34 4.90
CA PRO A 218 -6.18 18.55 5.02
C PRO A 218 -6.63 19.10 3.66
N GLN A 219 -7.86 19.60 3.59
CA GLN A 219 -8.53 20.08 2.36
C GLN A 219 -8.85 18.98 1.34
N ASP A 220 -8.52 17.71 1.63
CA ASP A 220 -8.92 16.61 0.76
C ASP A 220 -10.32 16.10 1.11
N THR A 221 -10.96 15.51 0.15
CA THR A 221 -12.28 14.88 0.26
C THR A 221 -12.21 13.46 -0.28
N PRO A 222 -13.16 12.57 0.03
CA PRO A 222 -13.23 11.25 -0.60
C PRO A 222 -13.23 11.31 -2.13
N ASP A 223 -13.93 12.28 -2.73
CA ASP A 223 -13.95 12.49 -4.18
C ASP A 223 -12.61 13.03 -4.69
N GLY A 224 -11.96 13.95 -3.98
CA GLY A 224 -10.63 14.47 -4.29
C GLY A 224 -9.58 13.36 -4.27
N PHE A 225 -9.64 12.50 -3.27
CA PHE A 225 -8.78 11.32 -3.19
C PHE A 225 -9.08 10.32 -4.34
N SER A 226 -10.36 10.10 -4.68
CA SER A 226 -10.74 9.27 -5.83
C SER A 226 -10.21 9.82 -7.15
N ASN A 227 -10.27 11.15 -7.36
CA ASN A 227 -9.66 11.80 -8.52
C ASN A 227 -8.14 11.62 -8.55
N SER A 228 -7.48 11.65 -7.39
CA SER A 228 -6.04 11.36 -7.27
C SER A 228 -5.71 9.91 -7.67
N LEU A 229 -6.60 8.96 -7.38
CA LEU A 229 -6.47 7.58 -7.85
C LEU A 229 -6.64 7.48 -9.38
N ASP A 230 -7.59 8.22 -9.97
CA ASP A 230 -7.79 8.25 -11.43
C ASP A 230 -6.54 8.78 -12.13
N LYS A 231 -5.95 9.86 -11.63
CA LYS A 231 -4.68 10.39 -12.14
C LYS A 231 -3.53 9.39 -11.98
N THR A 232 -3.49 8.66 -10.89
CA THR A 232 -2.51 7.59 -10.69
C THR A 232 -2.69 6.48 -11.71
N ILE A 233 -3.93 6.10 -12.02
CA ILE A 233 -4.24 5.09 -13.04
C ILE A 233 -3.84 5.57 -14.43
N GLU A 234 -4.09 6.82 -14.78
CA GLU A 234 -3.64 7.42 -16.05
C GLU A 234 -2.11 7.35 -16.20
N LEU A 235 -1.37 7.56 -15.12
CA LEU A 235 0.10 7.52 -15.10
C LEU A 235 0.67 6.10 -15.10
N GLN A 236 -0.13 5.08 -14.76
CA GLN A 236 0.28 3.67 -14.77
C GLN A 236 1.61 3.40 -14.04
N PRO A 237 1.82 3.78 -12.77
CA PRO A 237 3.01 3.37 -12.03
C PRO A 237 3.06 1.84 -11.89
N ASP A 238 4.26 1.28 -11.75
CA ASP A 238 4.41 -0.16 -11.49
C ASP A 238 3.93 -0.54 -10.08
N THR A 239 4.07 0.38 -9.14
CA THR A 239 3.68 0.17 -7.75
C THR A 239 3.10 1.41 -7.08
N VAL A 240 2.23 1.19 -6.09
CA VAL A 240 1.68 2.26 -5.24
C VAL A 240 1.82 1.91 -3.77
N ARG A 241 2.10 2.92 -2.95
CA ARG A 241 1.98 2.88 -1.48
C ARG A 241 0.84 3.79 -1.05
N LEU A 242 -0.02 3.29 -0.16
CA LEU A 242 -1.15 4.02 0.39
C LEU A 242 -0.95 4.26 1.88
N HIS A 243 -1.02 5.50 2.31
CA HIS A 243 -0.94 5.85 3.72
C HIS A 243 -2.11 6.76 4.11
N PRO A 244 -2.83 6.47 5.19
CA PRO A 244 -3.73 7.46 5.77
C PRO A 244 -2.92 8.55 6.49
N ALA A 245 -3.40 9.79 6.45
CA ALA A 245 -2.81 10.88 7.21
C ALA A 245 -3.04 10.67 8.70
N ILE A 246 -1.96 10.77 9.48
CA ILE A 246 -1.99 10.73 10.94
C ILE A 246 -1.38 12.01 11.52
N VAL A 247 -1.86 12.43 12.67
CA VAL A 247 -1.38 13.64 13.36
C VAL A 247 -0.21 13.25 14.25
N LEU A 248 1.00 13.58 13.82
CA LEU A 248 2.21 13.32 14.58
C LEU A 248 2.58 14.53 15.45
N SER A 249 3.10 14.28 16.63
CA SER A 249 3.57 15.35 17.53
C SER A 249 4.72 16.14 16.87
N GLY A 250 4.78 17.45 17.16
CA GLY A 250 5.80 18.35 16.63
C GLY A 250 5.66 18.67 15.14
N THR A 251 4.50 18.45 14.53
CA THR A 251 4.17 18.81 13.15
C THR A 251 3.25 20.03 13.12
N ALA A 252 3.25 20.78 12.01
CA ALA A 252 2.28 21.85 11.80
C ALA A 252 0.84 21.30 11.73
N LEU A 253 0.65 20.07 11.26
CA LEU A 253 -0.65 19.39 11.26
C LEU A 253 -1.17 19.17 12.69
N ALA A 254 -0.28 18.94 13.66
CA ALA A 254 -0.66 18.85 15.07
C ALA A 254 -1.22 20.18 15.62
N GLU A 255 -0.71 21.31 15.16
CA GLU A 255 -1.26 22.63 15.52
C GLU A 255 -2.62 22.87 14.86
N GLU A 256 -2.78 22.55 13.57
CA GLU A 256 -4.08 22.63 12.89
C GLU A 256 -5.13 21.75 13.58
N PHE A 257 -4.74 20.56 14.03
CA PHE A 257 -5.61 19.68 14.82
C PHE A 257 -5.99 20.27 16.18
N ARG A 258 -5.02 20.81 16.94
CA ARG A 258 -5.28 21.45 18.26
C ARG A 258 -6.19 22.67 18.16
N LEU A 259 -6.07 23.42 17.06
CA LEU A 259 -6.93 24.57 16.75
C LEU A 259 -8.32 24.18 16.22
N GLY A 260 -8.61 22.89 16.07
CA GLY A 260 -9.87 22.39 15.51
C GLY A 260 -10.05 22.68 14.02
N LYS A 261 -9.00 23.06 13.30
CA LYS A 261 -9.01 23.35 11.86
C LYS A 261 -8.82 22.12 10.99
N TYR A 262 -8.33 21.03 11.56
CA TYR A 262 -8.18 19.75 10.90
C TYR A 262 -8.79 18.63 11.75
N LYS A 263 -9.62 17.82 11.11
CA LYS A 263 -10.16 16.59 11.70
C LYS A 263 -9.59 15.42 10.90
N PRO A 264 -8.75 14.56 11.51
CA PRO A 264 -8.26 13.37 10.81
C PRO A 264 -9.39 12.37 10.61
N LEU A 265 -9.19 11.45 9.64
CA LEU A 265 -10.10 10.32 9.41
C LEU A 265 -10.17 9.45 10.66
N GLU A 266 -11.36 8.92 10.91
CA GLU A 266 -11.52 7.80 11.83
C GLU A 266 -10.92 6.51 11.23
N LEU A 267 -10.58 5.54 12.09
CA LEU A 267 -9.97 4.29 11.64
C LEU A 267 -10.82 3.57 10.58
N ALA A 268 -12.16 3.57 10.76
CA ALA A 268 -13.11 2.98 9.84
C ALA A 268 -13.08 3.62 8.46
N GLU A 269 -13.15 4.95 8.43
CA GLU A 269 -13.13 5.74 7.20
C GLU A 269 -11.83 5.52 6.41
N ALA A 270 -10.70 5.49 7.13
CA ALA A 270 -9.40 5.26 6.51
C ALA A 270 -9.26 3.84 5.93
N ILE A 271 -9.81 2.82 6.61
CA ILE A 271 -9.86 1.45 6.11
C ILE A 271 -10.69 1.40 4.81
N ASP A 272 -11.87 2.01 4.79
CA ASP A 272 -12.75 2.01 3.62
C ASP A 272 -12.14 2.74 2.43
N LEU A 273 -11.53 3.93 2.65
CA LEU A 273 -10.84 4.66 1.59
C LEU A 273 -9.63 3.88 1.04
N CYS A 274 -8.81 3.27 1.91
CA CYS A 274 -7.68 2.48 1.46
C CYS A 274 -8.11 1.17 0.78
N ARG A 275 -9.22 0.55 1.19
CA ARG A 275 -9.82 -0.59 0.49
C ARG A 275 -10.29 -0.21 -0.91
N MET A 276 -11.07 0.89 -1.04
CA MET A 276 -11.51 1.40 -2.33
C MET A 276 -10.32 1.71 -3.24
N ALA A 277 -9.28 2.37 -2.70
CA ALA A 277 -8.06 2.67 -3.45
C ALA A 277 -7.36 1.39 -3.93
N TRP A 278 -7.23 0.39 -3.06
CA TRP A 278 -6.63 -0.89 -3.40
C TRP A 278 -7.42 -1.60 -4.51
N GLU A 279 -8.75 -1.71 -4.37
CA GLU A 279 -9.63 -2.33 -5.37
C GLU A 279 -9.53 -1.61 -6.73
N LYS A 280 -9.53 -0.27 -6.74
CA LYS A 280 -9.46 0.55 -7.96
C LYS A 280 -8.10 0.41 -8.66
N LEU A 281 -7.00 0.45 -7.93
CA LEU A 281 -5.65 0.33 -8.47
C LEU A 281 -5.37 -1.09 -8.98
N THR A 282 -5.75 -2.12 -8.23
CA THR A 282 -5.53 -3.52 -8.65
C THR A 282 -6.40 -3.90 -9.85
N ALA A 283 -7.62 -3.36 -9.97
CA ALA A 283 -8.44 -3.52 -11.16
C ALA A 283 -7.80 -2.89 -12.42
N ALA A 284 -6.98 -1.84 -12.24
CA ALA A 284 -6.19 -1.22 -13.30
C ALA A 284 -4.81 -1.89 -13.53
N GLY A 285 -4.53 -3.02 -12.88
CA GLY A 285 -3.26 -3.75 -12.99
C GLY A 285 -2.10 -3.15 -12.20
N ILE A 286 -2.36 -2.14 -11.34
CA ILE A 286 -1.33 -1.47 -10.55
C ILE A 286 -1.17 -2.17 -9.20
N ARG A 287 0.04 -2.53 -8.86
CA ARG A 287 0.37 -3.26 -7.62
C ARG A 287 0.43 -2.34 -6.41
N VAL A 288 -0.40 -2.57 -5.40
CA VAL A 288 -0.30 -1.89 -4.10
C VAL A 288 0.65 -2.69 -3.20
N ILE A 289 1.87 -2.17 -3.01
CA ILE A 289 2.93 -2.88 -2.27
C ILE A 289 2.94 -2.60 -0.77
N ARG A 290 2.23 -1.56 -0.33
CA ARG A 290 2.12 -1.19 1.08
C ARG A 290 0.87 -0.39 1.38
N ILE A 291 0.24 -0.73 2.50
CA ILE A 291 -0.88 0.03 3.08
C ILE A 291 -0.55 0.33 4.54
N GLY A 292 -0.58 1.62 4.90
CA GLY A 292 -0.24 2.11 6.23
C GLY A 292 1.27 2.31 6.46
N LEU A 293 1.60 3.02 7.54
CA LEU A 293 2.96 3.33 7.93
C LEU A 293 3.68 2.09 8.48
N GLN A 294 5.00 2.08 8.33
CA GLN A 294 5.82 1.14 9.07
C GLN A 294 5.87 1.55 10.54
N VAL A 295 5.50 0.63 11.40
CA VAL A 295 5.58 0.85 12.83
C VAL A 295 7.06 0.90 13.24
N THR A 296 7.44 2.00 13.86
CA THR A 296 8.77 2.18 14.48
C THR A 296 8.59 2.30 15.98
N GLN A 297 9.65 2.00 16.74
CA GLN A 297 9.63 2.20 18.19
C GLN A 297 9.28 3.64 18.58
N ALA A 298 9.65 4.62 17.75
CA ALA A 298 9.34 6.02 17.99
C ALA A 298 7.85 6.34 17.79
N LEU A 299 7.18 5.67 16.83
CA LEU A 299 5.72 5.78 16.62
C LEU A 299 4.90 5.17 17.75
N GLU A 300 5.42 4.13 18.42
CA GLU A 300 4.75 3.47 19.53
C GLU A 300 4.91 4.21 20.87
N LYS A 301 5.79 5.20 20.93
CA LYS A 301 5.94 6.04 22.14
C LYS A 301 4.67 6.80 22.42
N GLU A 302 4.31 6.88 23.70
CA GLU A 302 3.16 7.68 24.14
C GLU A 302 3.33 9.15 23.72
N GLY A 303 2.27 9.72 23.13
CA GLY A 303 2.27 11.10 22.62
C GLY A 303 2.97 11.31 21.26
N ALA A 304 3.51 10.28 20.62
CA ALA A 304 4.06 10.40 19.26
C ALA A 304 2.95 10.60 18.22
N VAL A 305 1.86 9.83 18.32
CA VAL A 305 0.64 9.98 17.52
C VAL A 305 -0.42 10.66 18.39
N LEU A 306 -0.89 11.84 17.96
CA LEU A 306 -1.89 12.64 18.69
C LEU A 306 -3.32 12.27 18.27
N ALA A 307 -3.53 11.99 17.00
CA ALA A 307 -4.84 11.65 16.44
C ALA A 307 -4.71 10.97 15.06
N GLY A 308 -5.83 10.44 14.58
CA GLY A 308 -5.94 9.82 13.25
C GLY A 308 -5.92 8.28 13.28
N PRO A 309 -6.00 7.65 12.11
CA PRO A 309 -6.25 6.22 11.98
C PRO A 309 -4.97 5.37 12.16
N PHE A 310 -4.23 5.61 13.23
CA PHE A 310 -3.04 4.81 13.55
C PHE A 310 -3.42 3.46 14.16
N HIS A 311 -2.97 2.40 13.51
CA HIS A 311 -3.05 1.04 14.04
C HIS A 311 -1.81 0.26 13.58
N PRO A 312 -1.13 -0.50 14.48
CA PRO A 312 0.07 -1.28 14.10
C PRO A 312 -0.18 -2.27 12.96
N ALA A 313 -1.39 -2.85 12.91
CA ALA A 313 -1.82 -3.79 11.88
C ALA A 313 -2.75 -3.14 10.83
N PHE A 314 -2.60 -1.84 10.53
CA PHE A 314 -3.52 -1.12 9.63
C PHE A 314 -3.68 -1.81 8.28
N GLY A 315 -2.58 -2.22 7.64
CA GLY A 315 -2.64 -2.95 6.35
C GLY A 315 -3.42 -4.26 6.45
N SER A 316 -3.28 -5.00 7.55
CA SER A 316 -4.07 -6.23 7.78
C SER A 316 -5.55 -5.94 7.98
N LEU A 317 -5.91 -4.82 8.60
CA LEU A 317 -7.31 -4.41 8.73
C LEU A 317 -7.93 -4.10 7.37
N VAL A 318 -7.20 -3.39 6.50
CA VAL A 318 -7.64 -3.12 5.12
C VAL A 318 -7.78 -4.42 4.34
N LEU A 319 -6.80 -5.32 4.39
CA LEU A 319 -6.89 -6.63 3.72
C LEU A 319 -8.07 -7.44 4.25
N SER A 320 -8.30 -7.45 5.56
CA SER A 320 -9.48 -8.12 6.15
C SER A 320 -10.80 -7.55 5.63
N SER A 321 -10.88 -6.22 5.46
CA SER A 321 -12.05 -5.56 4.88
C SER A 321 -12.25 -5.95 3.40
N ILE A 322 -11.17 -6.08 2.63
CA ILE A 322 -11.21 -6.58 1.24
C ILE A 322 -11.77 -8.00 1.20
N PHE A 323 -11.19 -8.91 1.99
CA PHE A 323 -11.67 -10.30 2.08
C PHE A 323 -13.15 -10.37 2.48
N TYR A 324 -13.56 -9.60 3.48
CA TYR A 324 -14.96 -9.53 3.90
C TYR A 324 -15.89 -9.11 2.78
N ASN A 325 -15.58 -7.99 2.10
CA ASN A 325 -16.43 -7.49 1.01
C ASN A 325 -16.56 -8.48 -0.16
N HIS A 326 -15.46 -9.13 -0.53
CA HIS A 326 -15.51 -10.14 -1.59
C HIS A 326 -16.28 -11.39 -1.14
N THR A 327 -16.13 -11.79 0.12
CA THR A 327 -16.91 -12.91 0.69
C THR A 327 -18.41 -12.59 0.72
N ILE A 328 -18.81 -11.36 1.06
CA ILE A 328 -20.23 -10.97 1.02
C ILE A 328 -20.81 -11.04 -0.40
N LYS A 329 -20.03 -10.63 -1.41
CA LYS A 329 -20.45 -10.78 -2.83
C LYS A 329 -20.65 -12.26 -3.19
N LEU A 330 -19.74 -13.14 -2.76
CA LEU A 330 -19.84 -14.58 -2.97
C LEU A 330 -21.09 -15.16 -2.27
N LEU A 331 -21.30 -14.77 -1.02
CA LEU A 331 -22.43 -15.22 -0.20
C LEU A 331 -23.79 -14.78 -0.73
N ALA A 332 -23.89 -13.72 -1.50
CA ALA A 332 -25.14 -13.28 -2.12
C ALA A 332 -25.79 -14.34 -3.02
N SER A 333 -25.00 -15.34 -3.48
CA SER A 333 -25.48 -16.47 -4.28
C SER A 333 -25.85 -17.70 -3.43
N ILE A 334 -25.67 -17.67 -2.12
CA ILE A 334 -25.97 -18.77 -1.20
C ILE A 334 -27.33 -18.54 -0.54
N PRO A 335 -28.25 -19.52 -0.52
CA PRO A 335 -29.55 -19.40 0.15
C PRO A 335 -29.43 -19.10 1.65
N GLN A 336 -30.35 -18.27 2.18
CA GLN A 336 -30.31 -17.82 3.56
C GLN A 336 -30.63 -18.92 4.59
N ASP A 337 -31.27 -20.00 4.16
CA ASP A 337 -31.64 -21.17 4.97
C ASP A 337 -30.56 -22.25 5.01
N THR A 338 -29.42 -22.02 4.35
CA THR A 338 -28.25 -22.91 4.34
C THR A 338 -27.80 -23.21 5.78
N LYS A 339 -27.61 -24.51 6.09
CA LYS A 339 -27.25 -24.99 7.43
C LYS A 339 -25.74 -25.10 7.65
N GLU A 340 -24.96 -25.27 6.58
CA GLU A 340 -23.51 -25.32 6.65
C GLU A 340 -22.90 -24.56 5.46
N ILE A 341 -21.91 -23.74 5.73
CA ILE A 341 -21.10 -23.07 4.71
C ILE A 341 -19.64 -23.36 5.04
N ARG A 342 -18.96 -24.04 4.11
CA ARG A 342 -17.54 -24.36 4.22
C ARG A 342 -16.74 -23.45 3.31
N PHE A 343 -15.78 -22.72 3.89
CA PHE A 343 -14.84 -21.88 3.15
C PHE A 343 -13.48 -22.55 3.09
N ASN A 344 -12.92 -22.62 1.88
CA ASN A 344 -11.59 -23.15 1.61
C ASN A 344 -10.74 -22.06 1.00
N LEU A 345 -9.55 -21.83 1.54
CA LEU A 345 -8.62 -20.77 1.09
C LEU A 345 -7.17 -21.15 1.35
N SER A 346 -6.24 -20.33 0.82
CA SER A 346 -4.82 -20.46 1.11
C SER A 346 -4.53 -20.27 2.62
N SER A 347 -3.61 -21.05 3.17
CA SER A 347 -3.19 -20.90 4.57
C SER A 347 -2.67 -19.50 4.89
N GLN A 348 -2.09 -18.81 3.91
CA GLN A 348 -1.58 -17.44 4.06
C GLN A 348 -2.69 -16.40 4.21
N ASP A 349 -3.89 -16.69 3.74
CA ASP A 349 -5.03 -15.76 3.74
C ASP A 349 -6.00 -15.97 4.92
N MET A 350 -5.83 -17.05 5.68
CA MET A 350 -6.69 -17.41 6.83
C MET A 350 -6.88 -16.26 7.81
N SER A 351 -5.80 -15.56 8.15
CA SER A 351 -5.85 -14.44 9.09
C SER A 351 -6.66 -13.26 8.55
N ASN A 352 -6.45 -12.89 7.29
CA ASN A 352 -7.17 -11.79 6.63
C ASN A 352 -8.64 -12.14 6.42
N PHE A 353 -8.93 -13.38 6.01
CA PHE A 353 -10.31 -13.86 5.85
C PHE A 353 -11.09 -13.84 7.18
N ARG A 354 -10.50 -14.35 8.25
CA ARG A 354 -11.13 -14.34 9.58
C ARG A 354 -11.29 -12.95 10.17
N GLY A 355 -10.38 -12.05 9.80
CA GLY A 355 -10.29 -10.73 10.40
C GLY A 355 -9.75 -10.74 11.83
N MET A 356 -9.40 -9.56 12.34
CA MET A 356 -8.92 -9.41 13.71
C MET A 356 -9.96 -9.92 14.70
N ALA A 357 -9.55 -10.76 15.65
CA ALA A 357 -10.44 -11.41 16.62
C ALA A 357 -11.67 -12.13 16.00
N ASN A 358 -11.53 -12.68 14.80
CA ASN A 358 -12.60 -13.34 14.03
C ASN A 358 -13.78 -12.43 13.67
N MET A 359 -13.57 -11.12 13.52
CA MET A 359 -14.66 -10.16 13.26
C MET A 359 -15.41 -10.45 11.97
N ASN A 360 -14.73 -10.85 10.89
CA ASN A 360 -15.38 -11.18 9.63
C ASN A 360 -16.29 -12.41 9.80
N ILE A 361 -15.82 -13.43 10.52
CA ILE A 361 -16.62 -14.64 10.81
C ILE A 361 -17.86 -14.28 11.63
N ALA A 362 -17.69 -13.43 12.66
CA ALA A 362 -18.81 -12.96 13.48
C ALA A 362 -19.85 -12.18 12.66
N ALA A 363 -19.37 -11.36 11.69
CA ALA A 363 -20.26 -10.62 10.79
C ALA A 363 -20.98 -11.55 9.82
N ILE A 364 -20.30 -12.53 9.23
CA ILE A 364 -20.90 -13.54 8.35
C ILE A 364 -21.94 -14.37 9.14
N LYS A 365 -21.62 -14.74 10.40
CA LYS A 365 -22.55 -15.48 11.26
C LYS A 365 -23.84 -14.72 11.55
N LYS A 366 -23.79 -13.39 11.63
CA LYS A 366 -25.01 -12.56 11.76
C LYS A 366 -25.88 -12.58 10.51
N LEU A 367 -25.27 -12.69 9.33
CA LEU A 367 -25.98 -12.80 8.06
C LEU A 367 -26.58 -14.20 7.86
N TYR A 368 -25.89 -15.23 8.36
CA TYR A 368 -26.31 -16.63 8.29
C TYR A 368 -26.41 -17.22 9.70
N PRO A 369 -27.41 -16.82 10.52
CA PRO A 369 -27.47 -17.20 11.93
C PRO A 369 -27.68 -18.69 12.16
N ARG A 370 -28.25 -19.39 11.18
CA ARG A 370 -28.51 -20.83 11.23
C ARG A 370 -27.35 -21.68 10.70
N ALA A 371 -26.45 -21.10 9.88
CA ALA A 371 -25.39 -21.83 9.25
C ALA A 371 -24.24 -22.14 10.23
N ASN A 372 -23.74 -23.37 10.20
CA ASN A 372 -22.43 -23.71 10.74
C ASN A 372 -21.35 -23.22 9.77
N LEU A 373 -20.45 -22.32 10.20
CA LEU A 373 -19.38 -21.80 9.36
C LEU A 373 -18.09 -22.59 9.63
N ILE A 374 -17.58 -23.24 8.62
CA ILE A 374 -16.33 -24.01 8.64
C ILE A 374 -15.32 -23.28 7.77
N VAL A 375 -14.13 -23.00 8.30
CA VAL A 375 -13.06 -22.28 7.56
C VAL A 375 -11.81 -23.13 7.62
N GLU A 376 -11.38 -23.62 6.46
CA GLU A 376 -10.26 -24.54 6.32
C GLU A 376 -9.22 -24.00 5.33
N SER A 377 -7.96 -24.34 5.58
CA SER A 377 -6.90 -24.07 4.61
C SER A 377 -6.65 -25.30 3.75
N ILE A 378 -6.55 -25.11 2.44
CA ILE A 378 -6.21 -26.17 1.51
C ILE A 378 -4.85 -25.90 0.90
N ALA A 379 -3.96 -26.90 0.91
CA ALA A 379 -2.66 -26.81 0.28
C ALA A 379 -2.82 -26.69 -1.25
N GLY A 380 -2.04 -25.80 -1.85
CA GLY A 380 -2.05 -25.59 -3.31
C GLY A 380 -3.07 -24.57 -3.81
N LEU A 381 -3.92 -24.01 -2.93
CA LEU A 381 -4.73 -22.84 -3.32
C LEU A 381 -3.88 -21.60 -3.41
N GLU A 382 -4.12 -20.82 -4.47
CA GLU A 382 -3.45 -19.54 -4.66
C GLU A 382 -3.97 -18.50 -3.68
N ARG A 383 -3.17 -17.49 -3.45
CA ARG A 383 -3.57 -16.36 -2.61
C ARG A 383 -4.70 -15.58 -3.26
N GLY A 384 -5.65 -15.13 -2.45
CA GLY A 384 -6.84 -14.40 -2.90
C GLY A 384 -8.00 -15.29 -3.34
N ASP A 385 -7.80 -16.59 -3.54
CA ASP A 385 -8.88 -17.50 -3.88
C ASP A 385 -9.74 -17.86 -2.67
N ILE A 386 -11.05 -17.72 -2.83
CA ILE A 386 -12.05 -18.12 -1.85
C ILE A 386 -13.01 -19.11 -2.50
N TYR A 387 -13.09 -20.31 -1.98
CA TYR A 387 -14.09 -21.30 -2.36
C TYR A 387 -15.10 -21.46 -1.23
N ALA A 388 -16.40 -21.38 -1.54
CA ALA A 388 -17.46 -21.62 -0.59
C ALA A 388 -18.34 -22.77 -1.07
N THR A 389 -18.64 -23.73 -0.20
CA THR A 389 -19.54 -24.87 -0.48
C THR A 389 -20.68 -24.85 0.52
N ALA A 390 -21.91 -24.86 0.03
CA ALA A 390 -23.12 -24.98 0.84
C ALA A 390 -23.47 -26.46 1.09
N ASP A 391 -24.29 -26.73 2.12
CA ASP A 391 -24.78 -28.08 2.47
C ASP A 391 -25.54 -28.76 1.30
N SER A 392 -26.07 -28.00 0.36
CA SER A 392 -26.66 -28.51 -0.90
C SER A 392 -25.62 -29.14 -1.85
N GLY A 393 -24.32 -29.10 -1.52
CA GLY A 393 -23.22 -29.50 -2.39
C GLY A 393 -22.88 -28.49 -3.48
N LYS A 394 -23.59 -27.36 -3.56
CA LYS A 394 -23.30 -26.30 -4.54
C LYS A 394 -22.06 -25.53 -4.08
N SER A 395 -21.09 -25.41 -5.00
CA SER A 395 -19.83 -24.70 -4.78
C SER A 395 -19.83 -23.37 -5.51
N PHE A 396 -19.20 -22.38 -4.93
CA PHE A 396 -18.99 -21.03 -5.43
C PHE A 396 -17.52 -20.68 -5.26
N ASN A 397 -16.97 -19.91 -6.18
CA ASN A 397 -15.59 -19.45 -6.05
C ASN A 397 -15.46 -17.99 -6.48
N LEU A 398 -14.46 -17.34 -5.94
CA LEU A 398 -14.10 -15.97 -6.26
C LEU A 398 -12.60 -15.79 -6.02
N THR A 399 -11.94 -15.10 -6.95
CA THR A 399 -10.54 -14.67 -6.80
C THR A 399 -10.50 -13.17 -6.51
N ILE A 400 -9.76 -12.78 -5.48
CA ILE A 400 -9.51 -11.38 -5.14
C ILE A 400 -8.28 -10.92 -5.92
N PRO A 401 -8.41 -10.02 -6.91
CA PRO A 401 -7.27 -9.56 -7.70
C PRO A 401 -6.21 -8.89 -6.83
N GLY A 402 -4.93 -9.07 -7.12
CA GLY A 402 -3.83 -8.33 -6.48
C GLY A 402 -3.43 -8.79 -5.08
N ILE A 403 -4.00 -9.86 -4.54
CA ILE A 403 -3.48 -10.54 -3.35
C ILE A 403 -2.31 -11.43 -3.78
N ILE A 404 -1.08 -11.08 -3.36
CA ILE A 404 0.16 -11.77 -3.74
C ILE A 404 0.88 -12.28 -2.48
#